data_6233f24040a3193e075505fc9d25aacb
#
_entry.id   6233f24040a3193e075505fc9d25aacb
#
_cell.length_a   1.000
_cell.length_b   1.000
_cell.length_c   1.000
_cell.angle_alpha   90.00
_cell.angle_beta   90.00
_cell.angle_gamma   90.00
#
_symmetry.space_group_name_H-M   'P 1'
#
loop_
_entity.id
_entity.type
_entity.pdbx_description
1 polymer ?
#
loop_
_entity_poly.entity_id
_entity_poly.type
_entity_poly.pdbx_seq_one_letter_code
_entity_poly.pdbx_strand_id
1 'polypeptide(L)'
;MVTSAVEIVTLEPQPALAVHGDVAPPDLPGFFGRAFSSVPAAAAAAGVELVGPPFGLFPSMPGETVEVEAGFPVSAATGATAGTGEAEGVHDLLLPGGEVAQALHTGPYDKVGETYVAMESWMGEQGMVPAGPPWESYVSDPEAEPDPEQWRTLVCWPVTRGA
;
A
#
# COMPACT_ATOMS: atom_id res chain seq x y z
N MET A 1 16.21 -7.90 10.35
CA MET A 1 15.31 -6.86 9.83
C MET A 1 16.09 -5.59 9.53
N VAL A 2 15.89 -5.04 8.36
CA VAL A 2 16.65 -3.87 7.88
C VAL A 2 15.71 -2.86 7.23
N THR A 3 15.92 -1.58 7.54
CA THR A 3 15.26 -0.48 6.86
C THR A 3 16.30 0.25 6.03
N SER A 4 16.01 0.45 4.73
CA SER A 4 16.89 1.20 3.86
C SER A 4 16.89 2.69 4.26
N ALA A 5 17.84 3.44 3.72
CA ALA A 5 17.83 4.89 3.88
C ALA A 5 16.52 5.45 3.33
N VAL A 6 15.95 6.43 4.03
CA VAL A 6 14.74 7.11 3.56
C VAL A 6 15.14 8.10 2.48
N GLU A 7 14.36 8.15 1.40
CA GLU A 7 14.61 9.11 0.33
C GLU A 7 13.30 9.72 -0.16
N ILE A 8 13.40 10.91 -0.74
CA ILE A 8 12.25 11.57 -1.35
C ILE A 8 12.27 11.30 -2.84
N VAL A 9 11.14 10.83 -3.36
CA VAL A 9 10.95 10.63 -4.80
C VAL A 9 9.74 11.41 -5.24
N THR A 10 9.69 11.78 -6.51
CA THR A 10 8.52 12.41 -7.11
C THR A 10 7.81 11.36 -7.96
N LEU A 11 6.54 11.11 -7.66
CA LEU A 11 5.74 10.11 -8.34
C LEU A 11 4.65 10.78 -9.17
N GLU A 12 4.25 10.09 -10.25
CA GLU A 12 3.03 10.42 -10.97
C GLU A 12 1.86 9.74 -10.30
N PRO A 13 0.64 10.33 -10.34
CA PRO A 13 -0.55 9.62 -9.87
C PRO A 13 -0.68 8.28 -10.59
N GLN A 14 -0.97 7.22 -9.85
CA GLN A 14 -1.02 5.86 -10.38
C GLN A 14 -2.42 5.27 -10.22
N PRO A 15 -3.12 4.99 -11.32
CA PRO A 15 -4.40 4.27 -11.24
C PRO A 15 -4.24 2.91 -10.60
N ALA A 16 -5.21 2.51 -9.81
CA ALA A 16 -5.20 1.24 -9.12
C ALA A 16 -6.63 0.71 -8.99
N LEU A 17 -6.75 -0.57 -8.72
CA LEU A 17 -8.00 -1.19 -8.30
C LEU A 17 -7.79 -1.74 -6.90
N ALA A 18 -8.77 -1.53 -6.04
CA ALA A 18 -8.64 -1.91 -4.64
C ALA A 18 -9.97 -2.34 -4.04
N VAL A 19 -9.88 -3.06 -2.92
CA VAL A 19 -11.01 -3.40 -2.07
C VAL A 19 -10.83 -2.69 -0.74
N HIS A 20 -11.87 -2.00 -0.28
CA HIS A 20 -11.85 -1.32 1.01
C HIS A 20 -12.25 -2.29 2.12
N GLY A 21 -11.57 -2.25 3.24
CA GLY A 21 -11.93 -3.01 4.42
C GLY A 21 -11.68 -2.22 5.69
N ASP A 22 -12.38 -2.60 6.74
CA ASP A 22 -12.15 -2.11 8.10
C ASP A 22 -12.21 -3.35 8.96
N VAL A 23 -11.03 -3.95 9.22
CA VAL A 23 -10.94 -5.30 9.74
C VAL A 23 -10.12 -5.36 11.01
N ALA A 24 -10.44 -6.34 11.86
CA ALA A 24 -9.64 -6.60 13.05
C ALA A 24 -8.26 -7.13 12.63
N PRO A 25 -7.18 -6.77 13.35
CA PRO A 25 -5.84 -7.20 12.96
C PRO A 25 -5.68 -8.69 12.65
N PRO A 26 -6.29 -9.63 13.41
CA PRO A 26 -6.17 -11.05 13.07
C PRO A 26 -6.80 -11.43 11.74
N ASP A 27 -7.72 -10.60 11.22
CA ASP A 27 -8.42 -10.86 9.97
C ASP A 27 -7.72 -10.26 8.75
N LEU A 28 -6.67 -9.48 8.95
CA LEU A 28 -5.93 -8.84 7.85
C LEU A 28 -5.40 -9.82 6.82
N PRO A 29 -4.72 -10.93 7.21
CA PRO A 29 -4.22 -11.86 6.18
C PRO A 29 -5.32 -12.40 5.27
N GLY A 30 -6.47 -12.75 5.83
CA GLY A 30 -7.60 -13.23 5.04
C GLY A 30 -8.17 -12.15 4.13
N PHE A 31 -8.25 -10.92 4.63
CA PHE A 31 -8.70 -9.79 3.83
C PHE A 31 -7.78 -9.55 2.63
N PHE A 32 -6.47 -9.49 2.87
CA PHE A 32 -5.49 -9.31 1.79
C PHE A 32 -5.58 -10.45 0.77
N GLY A 33 -5.73 -11.69 1.23
CA GLY A 33 -5.86 -12.84 0.34
C GLY A 33 -7.05 -12.72 -0.60
N ARG A 34 -8.19 -12.29 -0.07
CA ARG A 34 -9.40 -12.09 -0.89
C ARG A 34 -9.21 -10.94 -1.88
N ALA A 35 -8.68 -9.81 -1.41
CA ALA A 35 -8.46 -8.66 -2.26
C ALA A 35 -7.48 -8.97 -3.39
N PHE A 36 -6.41 -9.68 -3.09
CA PHE A 36 -5.39 -10.02 -4.07
C PHE A 36 -5.84 -11.10 -5.06
N SER A 37 -6.99 -11.74 -4.82
CA SER A 37 -7.65 -12.61 -5.79
C SER A 37 -8.70 -11.84 -6.59
N SER A 38 -9.49 -11.00 -5.91
CA SER A 38 -10.60 -10.27 -6.55
C SER A 38 -10.12 -9.20 -7.53
N VAL A 39 -9.05 -8.48 -7.17
CA VAL A 39 -8.56 -7.36 -7.98
C VAL A 39 -8.01 -7.83 -9.34
N PRO A 40 -7.16 -8.86 -9.42
CA PRO A 40 -6.72 -9.35 -10.73
C PRO A 40 -7.88 -9.81 -11.63
N ALA A 41 -8.89 -10.46 -11.04
CA ALA A 41 -10.07 -10.89 -11.79
C ALA A 41 -10.84 -9.70 -12.35
N ALA A 42 -11.01 -8.64 -11.52
CA ALA A 42 -11.70 -7.43 -11.96
C ALA A 42 -10.90 -6.70 -13.05
N ALA A 43 -9.58 -6.65 -12.92
CA ALA A 43 -8.72 -6.04 -13.94
C ALA A 43 -8.86 -6.75 -15.27
N ALA A 44 -8.82 -8.08 -15.26
CA ALA A 44 -8.99 -8.89 -16.47
C ALA A 44 -10.36 -8.63 -17.11
N ALA A 45 -11.41 -8.59 -16.30
CA ALA A 45 -12.77 -8.32 -16.79
C ALA A 45 -12.90 -6.92 -17.40
N ALA A 46 -12.16 -5.96 -16.87
CA ALA A 46 -12.18 -4.57 -17.36
C ALA A 46 -11.22 -4.32 -18.53
N GLY A 47 -10.36 -5.27 -18.84
CA GLY A 47 -9.39 -5.15 -19.92
C GLY A 47 -8.20 -4.29 -19.58
N VAL A 48 -7.87 -4.13 -18.30
CA VAL A 48 -6.67 -3.41 -17.89
C VAL A 48 -5.65 -4.39 -17.31
N GLU A 49 -4.39 -3.96 -17.28
CA GLU A 49 -3.28 -4.80 -16.84
C GLU A 49 -2.80 -4.38 -15.46
N LEU A 50 -2.33 -5.37 -14.68
CA LEU A 50 -1.60 -5.09 -13.44
C LEU A 50 -0.21 -4.61 -13.84
N VAL A 51 0.22 -3.47 -13.29
CA VAL A 51 1.49 -2.86 -13.68
C VAL A 51 2.51 -2.81 -12.56
N GLY A 52 2.24 -3.45 -11.43
CA GLY A 52 3.17 -3.50 -10.32
C GLY A 52 2.72 -4.46 -9.23
N PRO A 53 3.48 -4.53 -8.13
CA PRO A 53 3.15 -5.44 -7.05
C PRO A 53 1.89 -5.01 -6.28
N PRO A 54 1.29 -5.93 -5.52
CA PRO A 54 0.14 -5.57 -4.68
C PRO A 54 0.53 -4.57 -3.59
N PHE A 55 -0.47 -3.84 -3.11
CA PHE A 55 -0.26 -2.81 -2.09
C PHE A 55 -1.37 -2.82 -1.05
N GLY A 56 -1.09 -2.18 0.08
CA GLY A 56 -2.08 -1.81 1.08
C GLY A 56 -1.94 -0.33 1.39
N LEU A 57 -3.02 0.43 1.25
CA LEU A 57 -3.10 1.84 1.62
C LEU A 57 -3.87 1.93 2.92
N PHE A 58 -3.36 2.71 3.87
CA PHE A 58 -3.93 2.81 5.21
C PHE A 58 -4.47 4.22 5.45
N PRO A 59 -5.77 4.45 5.16
CA PRO A 59 -6.35 5.79 5.19
C PRO A 59 -6.40 6.45 6.57
N SER A 60 -6.39 5.65 7.64
CA SER A 60 -6.44 6.19 8.99
C SER A 60 -5.51 5.44 9.92
N MET A 61 -5.26 6.01 11.10
CA MET A 61 -4.42 5.36 12.11
C MET A 61 -5.09 4.09 12.61
N PRO A 62 -4.34 2.99 12.78
CA PRO A 62 -4.88 1.76 13.33
C PRO A 62 -5.44 1.97 14.74
N GLY A 63 -6.58 1.36 15.01
CA GLY A 63 -7.22 1.33 16.32
C GLY A 63 -7.60 -0.11 16.64
N GLU A 64 -8.84 -0.32 17.09
CA GLU A 64 -9.34 -1.67 17.33
C GLU A 64 -9.45 -2.44 16.00
N THR A 65 -9.71 -1.70 14.92
CA THR A 65 -9.69 -2.24 13.55
C THR A 65 -8.70 -1.45 12.72
N VAL A 66 -8.35 -2.02 11.57
CA VAL A 66 -7.46 -1.36 10.59
C VAL A 66 -8.28 -1.08 9.34
N GLU A 67 -8.32 0.21 8.98
CA GLU A 67 -8.91 0.61 7.72
C GLU A 67 -7.87 0.46 6.62
N VAL A 68 -8.20 -0.21 5.53
CA VAL A 68 -7.23 -0.54 4.49
C VAL A 68 -7.89 -0.60 3.12
N GLU A 69 -7.14 -0.15 2.10
CA GLU A 69 -7.46 -0.36 0.70
C GLU A 69 -6.39 -1.29 0.15
N ALA A 70 -6.78 -2.48 -0.24
CA ALA A 70 -5.82 -3.48 -0.74
C ALA A 70 -6.06 -3.75 -2.21
N GLY A 71 -5.01 -3.72 -3.01
CA GLY A 71 -5.17 -3.91 -4.44
C GLY A 71 -3.88 -3.95 -5.23
N PHE A 72 -3.99 -3.59 -6.50
CA PHE A 72 -2.87 -3.57 -7.45
C PHE A 72 -2.90 -2.29 -8.27
N PRO A 73 -1.74 -1.74 -8.62
CA PRO A 73 -1.69 -0.69 -9.63
C PRO A 73 -2.07 -1.27 -10.99
N VAL A 74 -2.82 -0.49 -11.77
CA VAL A 74 -3.31 -0.94 -13.08
C VAL A 74 -2.98 0.08 -14.17
N SER A 75 -3.07 -0.36 -15.42
CA SER A 75 -2.66 0.45 -16.56
C SER A 75 -3.58 1.63 -16.84
N ALA A 76 -4.84 1.57 -16.39
CA ALA A 76 -5.80 2.66 -16.59
C ALA A 76 -6.97 2.51 -15.63
N ALA A 77 -7.66 3.61 -15.37
CA ALA A 77 -8.89 3.59 -14.59
C ALA A 77 -9.98 2.81 -15.33
N THR A 78 -10.82 2.10 -14.58
CA THR A 78 -11.87 1.25 -15.15
C THR A 78 -13.26 1.87 -15.09
N GLY A 79 -13.43 2.88 -14.24
CA GLY A 79 -14.74 3.46 -13.96
C GLY A 79 -15.49 2.76 -12.82
N ALA A 80 -14.91 1.74 -12.21
CA ALA A 80 -15.53 1.05 -11.08
C ALA A 80 -15.55 1.95 -9.85
N THR A 81 -16.69 1.99 -9.16
CA THR A 81 -16.82 2.78 -7.94
C THR A 81 -17.16 1.88 -6.76
N ALA A 82 -16.78 2.34 -5.56
CA ALA A 82 -17.06 1.60 -4.34
C ALA A 82 -18.58 1.38 -4.21
N GLY A 83 -18.97 0.18 -3.82
CA GLY A 83 -20.36 -0.15 -3.58
C GLY A 83 -21.16 -0.55 -4.81
N THR A 84 -20.55 -0.64 -5.99
CA THR A 84 -21.27 -1.06 -7.19
C THR A 84 -21.57 -2.56 -7.20
N GLY A 85 -20.95 -3.31 -6.30
CA GLY A 85 -21.27 -4.72 -6.11
C GLY A 85 -20.62 -5.68 -7.10
N GLU A 86 -20.06 -5.19 -8.16
CA GLU A 86 -19.35 -6.04 -9.09
C GLU A 86 -17.96 -6.35 -8.58
N ALA A 87 -17.45 -7.52 -8.92
CA ALA A 87 -16.09 -7.95 -8.54
C ALA A 87 -15.83 -7.75 -7.05
N GLU A 88 -16.85 -8.06 -6.22
CA GLU A 88 -16.72 -8.07 -4.75
C GLU A 88 -16.26 -6.75 -4.14
N GLY A 89 -16.76 -5.64 -4.66
CA GLY A 89 -16.46 -4.33 -4.11
C GLY A 89 -15.16 -3.73 -4.60
N VAL A 90 -14.59 -4.27 -5.65
CA VAL A 90 -13.42 -3.69 -6.28
C VAL A 90 -13.79 -2.34 -6.91
N HIS A 91 -12.99 -1.33 -6.65
CA HIS A 91 -13.23 0.02 -7.17
C HIS A 91 -11.93 0.67 -7.59
N ASP A 92 -12.04 1.69 -8.44
CA ASP A 92 -10.89 2.49 -8.83
C ASP A 92 -10.32 3.25 -7.64
N LEU A 93 -9.01 3.34 -7.58
CA LEU A 93 -8.28 4.12 -6.59
C LEU A 93 -7.14 4.81 -7.31
N LEU A 94 -6.81 6.03 -6.89
CA LEU A 94 -5.67 6.74 -7.44
C LEU A 94 -4.62 6.88 -6.35
N LEU A 95 -3.47 6.23 -6.53
CA LEU A 95 -2.34 6.45 -5.63
C LEU A 95 -1.79 7.83 -5.93
N PRO A 96 -1.57 8.67 -4.90
CA PRO A 96 -1.22 10.07 -5.14
C PRO A 96 0.14 10.25 -5.79
N GLY A 97 0.24 11.28 -6.61
CA GLY A 97 1.51 11.75 -7.14
C GLY A 97 2.10 12.82 -6.23
N GLY A 98 3.27 13.31 -6.59
CA GLY A 98 3.97 14.35 -5.86
C GLY A 98 5.12 13.78 -5.06
N GLU A 99 5.58 14.53 -4.05
CA GLU A 99 6.70 14.10 -3.24
C GLU A 99 6.29 13.03 -2.23
N VAL A 100 7.05 11.95 -2.20
CA VAL A 100 6.78 10.79 -1.36
C VAL A 100 8.09 10.37 -0.71
N ALA A 101 8.06 10.15 0.60
CA ALA A 101 9.18 9.53 1.30
C ALA A 101 9.07 8.02 1.12
N GLN A 102 10.16 7.38 0.73
CA GLN A 102 10.20 5.93 0.55
C GLN A 102 11.30 5.30 1.37
N ALA A 103 11.02 4.13 1.93
CA ALA A 103 12.01 3.30 2.59
C ALA A 103 11.67 1.84 2.36
N LEU A 104 12.67 1.02 2.11
CA LEU A 104 12.48 -0.42 1.93
C LEU A 104 12.70 -1.13 3.26
N HIS A 105 11.68 -1.85 3.70
CA HIS A 105 11.75 -2.70 4.88
C HIS A 105 12.06 -4.13 4.42
N THR A 106 13.10 -4.73 4.97
CA THR A 106 13.42 -6.14 4.73
C THR A 106 13.20 -6.90 6.03
N GLY A 107 12.31 -7.88 6.01
CA GLY A 107 11.96 -8.67 7.18
C GLY A 107 10.46 -8.93 7.28
N PRO A 108 10.02 -9.57 8.38
CA PRO A 108 8.60 -9.90 8.58
C PRO A 108 7.70 -8.66 8.58
N TYR A 109 6.46 -8.83 8.14
CA TYR A 109 5.49 -7.73 8.08
C TYR A 109 5.15 -7.16 9.46
N ASP A 110 5.24 -7.96 10.52
CA ASP A 110 4.96 -7.47 11.87
C ASP A 110 6.04 -6.52 12.40
N LYS A 111 7.16 -6.39 11.68
CA LYS A 111 8.24 -5.48 12.03
C LYS A 111 8.22 -4.19 11.20
N VAL A 112 7.29 -4.05 10.29
CA VAL A 112 7.24 -2.88 9.39
C VAL A 112 7.00 -1.58 10.16
N GLY A 113 6.39 -1.66 11.34
CA GLY A 113 6.23 -0.50 12.23
C GLY A 113 7.54 0.20 12.58
N GLU A 114 8.63 -0.54 12.65
CA GLU A 114 9.94 0.04 12.93
C GLU A 114 10.42 0.94 11.78
N THR A 115 10.05 0.57 10.55
CA THR A 115 10.34 1.41 9.38
C THR A 115 9.54 2.71 9.42
N TYR A 116 8.27 2.66 9.84
CA TYR A 116 7.46 3.86 10.01
C TYR A 116 8.08 4.80 11.05
N VAL A 117 8.54 4.27 12.17
CA VAL A 117 9.19 5.08 13.21
C VAL A 117 10.45 5.76 12.65
N ALA A 118 11.25 5.02 11.90
CA ALA A 118 12.46 5.58 11.28
C ALA A 118 12.11 6.67 10.27
N MET A 119 11.05 6.48 9.49
CA MET A 119 10.60 7.48 8.52
C MET A 119 10.09 8.75 9.20
N GLU A 120 9.32 8.63 10.26
CA GLU A 120 8.84 9.79 11.02
C GLU A 120 9.98 10.59 11.61
N SER A 121 10.96 9.90 12.19
CA SER A 121 12.15 10.55 12.74
C SER A 121 12.93 11.30 11.65
N TRP A 122 13.12 10.65 10.50
CA TRP A 122 13.82 11.26 9.38
C TRP A 122 13.07 12.49 8.85
N MET A 123 11.75 12.39 8.72
CA MET A 123 10.93 13.53 8.28
C MET A 123 11.09 14.73 9.21
N GLY A 124 11.06 14.48 10.53
CA GLY A 124 11.27 15.54 11.51
C GLY A 124 12.61 16.22 11.36
N GLU A 125 13.67 15.44 11.11
CA GLU A 125 15.00 15.99 10.89
C GLU A 125 15.09 16.83 9.62
N GLN A 126 14.28 16.51 8.60
CA GLN A 126 14.27 17.22 7.33
C GLN A 126 13.25 18.36 7.28
N GLY A 127 12.51 18.59 8.35
CA GLY A 127 11.46 19.62 8.38
C GLY A 127 10.27 19.28 7.52
N MET A 128 9.95 17.99 7.37
CA MET A 128 8.84 17.52 6.57
C MET A 128 7.77 16.90 7.45
N VAL A 129 6.54 16.88 6.95
CA VAL A 129 5.41 16.27 7.63
C VAL A 129 4.63 15.40 6.66
N PRO A 130 3.90 14.38 7.16
CA PRO A 130 3.04 13.59 6.28
C PRO A 130 1.98 14.46 5.61
N ALA A 131 1.75 14.23 4.32
CA ALA A 131 0.77 14.97 3.53
C ALA A 131 -0.44 14.11 3.15
N GLY A 132 -0.41 12.83 3.47
CA GLY A 132 -1.49 11.91 3.17
C GLY A 132 -1.22 10.54 3.75
N PRO A 133 -2.14 9.60 3.55
CA PRO A 133 -1.98 8.26 4.10
C PRO A 133 -0.82 7.50 3.44
N PRO A 134 -0.10 6.68 4.20
CA PRO A 134 0.97 5.86 3.64
C PRO A 134 0.41 4.64 2.93
N TRP A 135 1.20 4.08 2.02
CA TRP A 135 0.89 2.77 1.49
C TRP A 135 2.15 1.92 1.47
N GLU A 136 1.94 0.61 1.43
CA GLU A 136 3.00 -0.40 1.42
C GLU A 136 2.88 -1.18 0.13
N SER A 137 3.98 -1.27 -0.63
CA SER A 137 4.07 -2.14 -1.79
C SER A 137 4.77 -3.43 -1.38
N TYR A 138 4.12 -4.55 -1.60
CA TYR A 138 4.64 -5.85 -1.20
C TYR A 138 5.46 -6.43 -2.34
N VAL A 139 6.75 -6.04 -2.38
CA VAL A 139 7.61 -6.31 -3.54
C VAL A 139 8.17 -7.72 -3.58
N SER A 140 8.07 -8.47 -2.48
CA SER A 140 8.40 -9.91 -2.47
C SER A 140 7.13 -10.72 -2.28
N ASP A 141 7.12 -11.93 -2.83
CA ASP A 141 6.00 -12.84 -2.72
C ASP A 141 6.29 -13.84 -1.60
N PRO A 142 5.50 -13.87 -0.52
CA PRO A 142 5.71 -14.84 0.56
C PRO A 142 5.64 -16.30 0.10
N GLU A 143 4.89 -16.59 -0.96
CA GLU A 143 4.83 -17.95 -1.48
C GLU A 143 6.11 -18.33 -2.22
N ALA A 144 6.76 -17.37 -2.89
CA ALA A 144 8.03 -17.59 -3.58
C ALA A 144 9.23 -17.55 -2.63
N GLU A 145 9.13 -16.75 -1.54
CA GLU A 145 10.20 -16.64 -0.56
C GLU A 145 9.68 -17.09 0.81
N PRO A 146 9.99 -18.30 1.23
CA PRO A 146 9.47 -18.84 2.49
C PRO A 146 10.14 -18.26 3.73
N ASP A 147 11.29 -17.59 3.60
CA ASP A 147 11.98 -17.00 4.75
C ASP A 147 11.48 -15.59 5.01
N PRO A 148 10.72 -15.36 6.12
CA PRO A 148 10.19 -14.02 6.42
C PRO A 148 11.28 -12.95 6.56
N GLU A 149 12.50 -13.33 6.93
CA GLU A 149 13.60 -12.37 7.06
C GLU A 149 14.04 -11.78 5.73
N GLN A 150 13.64 -12.43 4.61
CA GLN A 150 13.95 -11.97 3.26
C GLN A 150 12.80 -11.22 2.60
N TRP A 151 11.65 -11.13 3.23
CA TRP A 151 10.51 -10.41 2.68
C TRP A 151 10.81 -8.91 2.59
N ARG A 152 10.30 -8.27 1.54
CA ARG A 152 10.55 -6.84 1.31
C ARG A 152 9.25 -6.09 1.11
N THR A 153 9.13 -4.98 1.83
CA THR A 153 8.00 -4.09 1.76
C THR A 153 8.51 -2.67 1.52
N LEU A 154 8.06 -2.05 0.44
CA LEU A 154 8.40 -0.65 0.17
C LEU A 154 7.34 0.23 0.80
N VAL A 155 7.71 1.02 1.80
CA VAL A 155 6.80 1.96 2.45
C VAL A 155 6.87 3.29 1.72
N CYS A 156 5.71 3.80 1.31
CA CYS A 156 5.59 5.07 0.60
C CYS A 156 4.69 5.99 1.43
N TRP A 157 5.18 7.18 1.75
CA TRP A 157 4.46 8.10 2.60
C TRP A 157 4.47 9.49 1.98
N PRO A 158 3.33 10.01 1.50
CA PRO A 158 3.26 11.36 0.94
C PRO A 158 3.72 12.38 1.98
N VAL A 159 4.53 13.33 1.57
CA VAL A 159 5.13 14.32 2.46
C VAL A 159 5.03 15.72 1.88
N THR A 160 5.08 16.70 2.77
CA THR A 160 5.20 18.10 2.40
C THR A 160 6.09 18.79 3.42
N ARG A 161 6.52 20.00 3.11
CA ARG A 161 7.33 20.77 4.02
C ARG A 161 6.49 21.24 5.20
N GLY A 162 7.03 21.12 6.40
CA GLY A 162 6.39 21.67 7.58
C GLY A 162 6.40 23.19 7.55
N ALA A 163 5.44 23.79 8.22
CA ALA A 163 5.35 25.23 8.31
C ALA A 163 6.38 25.82 9.27
#